data_efa4dfe0247ef8e73f61945422ae63d8
#
_entry.id   efa4dfe0247ef8e73f61945422ae63d8
#
_cell.length_a   1.000
_cell.length_b   1.000
_cell.length_c   1.000
_cell.angle_alpha   90.00
_cell.angle_beta   90.00
_cell.angle_gamma   90.00
#
_symmetry.space_group_name_H-M   'P 1'
#
loop_
_entity.id
_entity.type
_entity.pdbx_description
1 polymer ?
#
loop_
_entity_poly.entity_id
_entity_poly.type
_entity_poly.pdbx_seq_one_letter_code
_entity_poly.pdbx_strand_id
1 'polypeptide(L)'
;MILRRYPRYKDDLMMLWNSLRKSGYTRTYNGLVRFIRKHLEPEIKKSAARKNKPYARAEYPGQKVQVDVKFVPSYCVTNGKKYYQYTAVDECTRWTYREMYDEHSTYSSAQFLVNLVKKSPFLIREIQTDNGTEFTNALLQKSCEHKSLFENLLDNYGIIYHRIRVATPRHNGKVERQHRIDEARFYKKMRMYSLEDGRKQLERYNLRSNDIPKTCLNYRSPNEVLQDYLAIM
;
A
#
# COMPACT_ATOMS: atom_id res chain seq x y z
N MET A 1 -26.30 -5.25 15.15
CA MET A 1 -24.90 -5.46 14.73
C MET A 1 -24.29 -4.18 14.11
N ILE A 2 -24.87 -3.59 13.07
CA ILE A 2 -24.34 -2.36 12.41
C ILE A 2 -24.25 -1.20 13.41
N LEU A 3 -25.34 -0.82 14.06
CA LEU A 3 -25.41 0.34 14.98
C LEU A 3 -24.34 0.28 16.09
N ARG A 4 -24.08 -0.91 16.63
CA ARG A 4 -23.09 -1.11 17.71
C ARG A 4 -21.64 -0.88 17.26
N ARG A 5 -21.31 -1.20 16.00
CA ARG A 5 -19.94 -1.09 15.47
C ARG A 5 -19.69 0.19 14.70
N TYR A 6 -20.73 0.81 14.16
CA TYR A 6 -20.63 1.98 13.30
C TYR A 6 -19.82 3.15 13.92
N PRO A 7 -20.02 3.54 15.19
CA PRO A 7 -19.27 4.66 15.77
C PRO A 7 -17.75 4.48 15.73
N ARG A 8 -17.28 3.20 15.83
CA ARG A 8 -15.84 2.87 15.77
C ARG A 8 -15.26 2.94 14.36
N TYR A 9 -16.07 2.77 13.34
CA TYR A 9 -15.66 2.63 11.95
C TYR A 9 -16.31 3.65 11.01
N LYS A 10 -16.89 4.74 11.53
CA LYS A 10 -17.62 5.73 10.72
C LYS A 10 -16.78 6.30 9.56
N ASP A 11 -15.47 6.47 9.76
CA ASP A 11 -14.55 7.02 8.77
C ASP A 11 -14.06 5.98 7.75
N ASP A 12 -14.36 4.69 7.97
CA ASP A 12 -13.93 3.60 7.10
C ASP A 12 -14.99 2.49 7.02
N LEU A 13 -15.97 2.69 6.16
CA LEU A 13 -17.07 1.74 5.97
C LEU A 13 -16.63 0.40 5.41
N MET A 14 -15.47 0.31 4.72
CA MET A 14 -14.92 -0.95 4.25
C MET A 14 -14.42 -1.80 5.41
N MET A 15 -13.76 -1.20 6.38
CA MET A 15 -13.39 -1.90 7.62
C MET A 15 -14.60 -2.33 8.44
N LEU A 16 -15.64 -1.49 8.49
CA LEU A 16 -16.92 -1.88 9.12
C LEU A 16 -17.48 -3.11 8.45
N TRP A 17 -17.60 -3.10 7.12
CA TRP A 17 -18.16 -4.21 6.37
C TRP A 17 -17.34 -5.51 6.55
N ASN A 18 -16.01 -5.43 6.49
CA ASN A 18 -15.13 -6.57 6.76
C ASN A 18 -15.34 -7.13 8.17
N SER A 19 -15.42 -6.26 9.18
CA SER A 19 -15.71 -6.66 10.56
C SER A 19 -17.08 -7.33 10.73
N LEU A 20 -18.08 -6.83 9.99
CA LEU A 20 -19.44 -7.39 10.02
C LEU A 20 -19.49 -8.76 9.31
N ARG A 21 -18.81 -8.93 8.15
CA ARG A 21 -18.72 -10.22 7.44
C ARG A 21 -18.14 -11.31 8.33
N LYS A 22 -17.04 -11.03 9.01
CA LYS A 22 -16.41 -11.96 9.97
C LYS A 22 -17.34 -12.39 11.12
N SER A 23 -18.45 -11.68 11.31
CA SER A 23 -19.49 -11.98 12.33
C SER A 23 -20.82 -12.41 11.70
N GLY A 24 -20.81 -12.91 10.46
CA GLY A 24 -22.00 -13.46 9.80
C GLY A 24 -22.88 -12.47 9.06
N TYR A 25 -22.41 -11.26 8.78
CA TYR A 25 -23.18 -10.31 7.96
C TYR A 25 -23.10 -10.67 6.48
N THR A 26 -24.25 -10.97 5.86
CA THR A 26 -24.35 -11.54 4.50
C THR A 26 -24.61 -10.51 3.41
N ARG A 27 -25.05 -9.28 3.77
CA ARG A 27 -25.35 -8.26 2.76
C ARG A 27 -24.11 -7.65 2.12
N THR A 28 -24.25 -7.18 0.88
CA THR A 28 -23.17 -6.53 0.11
C THR A 28 -22.70 -5.23 0.78
N TYR A 29 -21.50 -4.81 0.42
CA TYR A 29 -20.96 -3.51 0.84
C TYR A 29 -21.88 -2.34 0.44
N ASN A 30 -22.38 -2.35 -0.80
CA ASN A 30 -23.31 -1.31 -1.27
C ASN A 30 -24.63 -1.31 -0.48
N GLY A 31 -25.09 -2.47 -0.05
CA GLY A 31 -26.25 -2.60 0.84
C GLY A 31 -25.99 -1.97 2.22
N LEU A 32 -24.82 -2.17 2.79
CA LEU A 32 -24.40 -1.52 4.04
C LEU A 32 -24.32 0.00 3.89
N VAL A 33 -23.64 0.49 2.83
CA VAL A 33 -23.52 1.94 2.56
C VAL A 33 -24.88 2.59 2.37
N ARG A 34 -25.80 1.94 1.64
CA ARG A 34 -27.17 2.42 1.46
C ARG A 34 -27.94 2.51 2.79
N PHE A 35 -27.79 1.50 3.63
CA PHE A 35 -28.39 1.49 4.97
C PHE A 35 -27.85 2.65 5.83
N ILE A 36 -26.55 2.86 5.88
CA ILE A 36 -25.92 3.92 6.66
C ILE A 36 -26.39 5.30 6.18
N ARG A 37 -26.35 5.56 4.87
CA ARG A 37 -26.82 6.82 4.30
C ARG A 37 -28.27 7.12 4.61
N LYS A 38 -29.12 6.08 4.60
CA LYS A 38 -30.54 6.25 4.86
C LYS A 38 -30.87 6.48 6.34
N HIS A 39 -30.14 5.83 7.24
CA HIS A 39 -30.55 5.75 8.66
C HIS A 39 -29.60 6.42 9.65
N LEU A 40 -28.35 6.67 9.27
CA LEU A 40 -27.33 7.21 10.17
C LEU A 40 -26.70 8.51 9.68
N GLU A 41 -26.53 8.68 8.36
CA GLU A 41 -25.93 9.88 7.76
C GLU A 41 -26.63 10.24 6.44
N PRO A 42 -27.80 10.86 6.48
CA PRO A 42 -28.56 11.20 5.27
C PRO A 42 -27.89 12.24 4.36
N GLU A 43 -26.91 13.01 4.88
CA GLU A 43 -26.27 14.12 4.15
C GLU A 43 -25.03 13.74 3.32
N ILE A 44 -24.61 12.49 3.28
CA ILE A 44 -23.44 12.08 2.48
C ILE A 44 -23.72 12.22 0.98
N LYS A 45 -23.15 13.25 0.34
CA LYS A 45 -23.25 13.50 -1.10
C LYS A 45 -22.50 12.44 -1.89
N LYS A 46 -23.08 12.01 -3.03
CA LYS A 46 -22.40 11.12 -4.00
C LYS A 46 -21.25 11.88 -4.66
N SER A 47 -20.04 11.33 -4.66
CA SER A 47 -18.95 11.86 -5.48
C SER A 47 -19.21 11.53 -6.98
N ALA A 48 -19.00 12.51 -7.87
CA ALA A 48 -19.12 12.30 -9.31
C ALA A 48 -18.06 11.29 -9.81
N ALA A 49 -18.51 10.36 -10.64
CA ALA A 49 -17.62 9.39 -11.28
C ALA A 49 -16.74 10.08 -12.34
N ARG A 50 -15.40 10.04 -12.17
CA ARG A 50 -14.45 10.52 -13.19
C ARG A 50 -14.27 9.45 -14.27
N LYS A 51 -14.47 9.82 -15.55
CA LYS A 51 -14.10 8.97 -16.69
C LYS A 51 -12.58 8.90 -16.81
N ASN A 52 -11.98 7.78 -16.48
CA ASN A 52 -10.54 7.55 -16.65
C ASN A 52 -10.28 6.82 -17.97
N LYS A 53 -9.18 7.18 -18.66
CA LYS A 53 -8.67 6.39 -19.80
C LYS A 53 -8.31 4.97 -19.31
N PRO A 54 -8.54 3.93 -20.13
CA PRO A 54 -8.16 2.57 -19.76
C PRO A 54 -6.65 2.48 -19.52
N TYR A 55 -6.28 1.90 -18.40
CA TYR A 55 -4.90 1.60 -18.03
C TYR A 55 -4.70 0.08 -18.10
N ALA A 56 -3.65 -0.36 -18.78
CA ALA A 56 -3.30 -1.76 -18.81
C ALA A 56 -3.02 -2.25 -17.39
N ARG A 57 -3.79 -3.21 -16.92
CA ARG A 57 -3.63 -3.79 -15.58
C ARG A 57 -2.62 -4.93 -15.66
N ALA A 58 -1.84 -5.11 -14.59
CA ALA A 58 -1.06 -6.33 -14.43
C ALA A 58 -1.99 -7.55 -14.39
N GLU A 59 -1.62 -8.60 -15.11
CA GLU A 59 -2.44 -9.80 -15.34
C GLU A 59 -2.25 -10.85 -14.25
N TYR A 60 -1.06 -10.89 -13.65
CA TYR A 60 -0.71 -11.86 -12.60
C TYR A 60 0.05 -11.19 -11.45
N PRO A 61 0.07 -11.80 -10.25
CA PRO A 61 0.79 -11.29 -9.10
C PRO A 61 2.29 -11.19 -9.37
N GLY A 62 2.89 -10.07 -8.97
CA GLY A 62 4.32 -9.81 -9.15
C GLY A 62 4.73 -9.36 -10.55
N GLN A 63 3.83 -9.34 -11.54
CA GLN A 63 4.14 -8.80 -12.86
C GLN A 63 4.66 -7.37 -12.77
N LYS A 64 4.03 -6.55 -11.92
CA LYS A 64 4.48 -5.17 -11.67
C LYS A 64 4.17 -4.74 -10.23
N VAL A 65 5.20 -4.34 -9.52
CA VAL A 65 5.12 -3.83 -8.15
C VAL A 65 5.52 -2.36 -8.13
N GLN A 66 4.65 -1.49 -7.61
CA GLN A 66 4.97 -0.07 -7.37
C GLN A 66 5.62 0.07 -6.00
N VAL A 67 6.75 0.75 -5.94
CA VAL A 67 7.47 1.07 -4.69
C VAL A 67 7.58 2.58 -4.52
N ASP A 68 7.41 3.05 -3.30
CA ASP A 68 7.51 4.46 -2.94
C ASP A 68 7.83 4.61 -1.46
N VAL A 69 8.36 5.79 -1.10
CA VAL A 69 8.72 6.15 0.28
C VAL A 69 7.91 7.34 0.74
N LYS A 70 7.43 7.29 1.96
CA LYS A 70 6.78 8.44 2.60
C LYS A 70 7.39 8.73 3.96
N PHE A 71 7.30 9.98 4.38
CA PHE A 71 7.56 10.34 5.78
C PHE A 71 6.50 9.75 6.70
N VAL A 72 6.93 9.19 7.82
CA VAL A 72 6.02 8.84 8.92
C VAL A 72 5.51 10.14 9.55
N PRO A 73 4.20 10.30 9.73
CA PRO A 73 3.65 11.54 10.27
C PRO A 73 4.18 11.85 11.66
N SER A 74 4.65 13.07 11.87
CA SER A 74 5.27 13.50 13.14
C SER A 74 4.30 13.44 14.33
N TYR A 75 3.01 13.63 14.10
CA TYR A 75 2.00 13.60 15.18
C TYR A 75 1.86 12.24 15.87
N CYS A 76 2.28 11.14 15.24
CA CYS A 76 2.26 9.81 15.85
C CYS A 76 3.59 9.40 16.48
N VAL A 77 4.67 10.20 16.28
CA VAL A 77 6.02 9.92 16.77
C VAL A 77 6.28 10.70 18.06
N THR A 78 6.59 10.02 19.17
CA THR A 78 6.73 10.65 20.48
C THR A 78 8.16 11.11 20.80
N ASN A 79 9.17 10.57 20.12
CA ASN A 79 10.58 10.85 20.38
C ASN A 79 11.18 11.97 19.50
N GLY A 80 10.34 12.65 18.69
CA GLY A 80 10.76 13.77 17.82
C GLY A 80 11.66 13.39 16.63
N LYS A 81 11.99 12.11 16.43
CA LYS A 81 12.80 11.65 15.31
C LYS A 81 11.97 11.57 14.02
N LYS A 82 12.64 11.67 12.87
CA LYS A 82 12.03 11.43 11.55
C LYS A 82 12.19 9.96 11.17
N TYR A 83 11.13 9.38 10.65
CA TYR A 83 11.12 8.01 10.14
C TYR A 83 10.48 7.96 8.76
N TYR A 84 10.80 6.92 8.02
CA TYR A 84 10.39 6.74 6.63
C TYR A 84 9.72 5.38 6.47
N GLN A 85 8.55 5.37 5.81
CA GLN A 85 7.87 4.14 5.43
C GLN A 85 8.15 3.86 3.96
N TYR A 86 8.81 2.74 3.70
CA TYR A 86 8.92 2.14 2.37
C TYR A 86 7.72 1.26 2.14
N THR A 87 7.13 1.35 0.95
CA THR A 87 5.88 0.67 0.62
C THR A 87 5.96 0.04 -0.77
N ALA A 88 5.68 -1.25 -0.87
CA ALA A 88 5.49 -1.95 -2.12
C ALA A 88 4.01 -2.34 -2.30
N VAL A 89 3.46 -2.12 -3.48
CA VAL A 89 2.08 -2.49 -3.84
C VAL A 89 2.08 -3.27 -5.14
N ASP A 90 1.65 -4.52 -5.10
CA ASP A 90 1.42 -5.29 -6.32
C ASP A 90 0.25 -4.73 -7.13
N GLU A 91 0.46 -4.53 -8.43
CA GLU A 91 -0.56 -3.93 -9.30
C GLU A 91 -1.74 -4.84 -9.58
N CYS A 92 -1.55 -6.15 -9.58
CA CYS A 92 -2.60 -7.13 -9.83
C CYS A 92 -3.49 -7.32 -8.60
N THR A 93 -2.93 -7.85 -7.52
CA THR A 93 -3.66 -8.25 -6.31
C THR A 93 -3.88 -7.12 -5.32
N ARG A 94 -3.15 -6.01 -5.43
CA ARG A 94 -3.07 -4.95 -4.40
C ARG A 94 -2.46 -5.44 -3.09
N TRP A 95 -1.80 -6.59 -3.08
CA TRP A 95 -0.99 -7.01 -1.95
C TRP A 95 0.03 -5.94 -1.62
N THR A 96 0.21 -5.67 -0.35
CA THR A 96 1.01 -4.52 0.08
C THR A 96 1.97 -4.95 1.18
N TYR A 97 3.23 -4.59 1.02
CA TYR A 97 4.28 -4.77 2.00
C TYR A 97 4.86 -3.42 2.41
N ARG A 98 5.18 -3.25 3.69
CA ARG A 98 5.71 -2.01 4.24
C ARG A 98 6.78 -2.30 5.25
N GLU A 99 7.79 -1.45 5.28
CA GLU A 99 8.79 -1.40 6.34
C GLU A 99 9.09 0.03 6.76
N MET A 100 9.66 0.18 7.94
CA MET A 100 10.00 1.48 8.52
C MET A 100 11.50 1.57 8.76
N TYR A 101 12.08 2.72 8.39
CA TYR A 101 13.51 3.02 8.54
C TYR A 101 13.69 4.41 9.15
N ASP A 102 14.82 4.65 9.77
CA ASP A 102 15.27 5.94 10.29
C ASP A 102 16.05 6.75 9.25
N GLU A 103 16.40 6.14 8.12
CA GLU A 103 17.11 6.78 7.02
C GLU A 103 16.33 6.71 5.71
N HIS A 104 16.48 7.79 4.93
CA HIS A 104 16.01 7.89 3.55
C HIS A 104 17.23 7.78 2.63
N SER A 105 17.72 6.55 2.46
CA SER A 105 18.99 6.29 1.78
C SER A 105 18.88 5.12 0.80
N THR A 106 19.82 5.04 -0.15
CA THR A 106 19.90 3.91 -1.07
C THR A 106 20.19 2.59 -0.35
N TYR A 107 20.83 2.64 0.84
CA TYR A 107 21.03 1.47 1.70
C TYR A 107 19.70 0.95 2.26
N SER A 108 18.85 1.84 2.78
CA SER A 108 17.53 1.48 3.27
C SER A 108 16.63 0.94 2.16
N SER A 109 16.70 1.52 0.94
CA SER A 109 15.98 1.00 -0.23
C SER A 109 16.44 -0.41 -0.62
N ALA A 110 17.74 -0.64 -0.60
CA ALA A 110 18.32 -1.95 -0.88
C ALA A 110 17.92 -3.00 0.16
N GLN A 111 17.97 -2.65 1.44
CA GLN A 111 17.51 -3.53 2.53
C GLN A 111 16.03 -3.84 2.43
N PHE A 112 15.20 -2.83 2.11
CA PHE A 112 13.77 -3.01 1.84
C PHE A 112 13.54 -3.99 0.69
N LEU A 113 14.27 -3.86 -0.42
CA LEU A 113 14.17 -4.76 -1.57
C LEU A 113 14.48 -6.21 -1.19
N VAL A 114 15.56 -6.44 -0.45
CA VAL A 114 15.92 -7.80 0.05
C VAL A 114 14.78 -8.39 0.88
N ASN A 115 14.22 -7.61 1.78
CA ASN A 115 13.12 -8.06 2.64
C ASN A 115 11.81 -8.24 1.85
N LEU A 116 11.54 -7.36 0.89
CA LEU A 116 10.39 -7.47 -0.01
C LEU A 116 10.42 -8.79 -0.80
N VAL A 117 11.56 -9.13 -1.40
CA VAL A 117 11.72 -10.38 -2.16
C VAL A 117 11.53 -11.60 -1.25
N LYS A 118 12.08 -11.57 -0.03
CA LYS A 118 11.92 -12.67 0.95
C LYS A 118 10.48 -12.84 1.46
N LYS A 119 9.74 -11.75 1.61
CA LYS A 119 8.39 -11.74 2.21
C LYS A 119 7.27 -11.82 1.18
N SER A 120 7.58 -11.54 -0.09
CA SER A 120 6.61 -11.62 -1.18
C SER A 120 6.13 -13.06 -1.38
N PRO A 121 4.81 -13.31 -1.44
CA PRO A 121 4.26 -14.64 -1.70
C PRO A 121 4.26 -15.01 -3.20
N PHE A 122 4.89 -14.20 -4.04
CA PHE A 122 5.01 -14.39 -5.50
C PHE A 122 6.36 -13.87 -5.99
N LEU A 123 6.79 -14.34 -7.16
CA LEU A 123 7.98 -13.82 -7.82
C LEU A 123 7.70 -12.41 -8.37
N ILE A 124 8.61 -11.48 -8.09
CA ILE A 124 8.52 -10.10 -8.59
C ILE A 124 9.26 -10.02 -9.91
N ARG A 125 8.55 -9.66 -10.99
CA ARG A 125 9.13 -9.51 -12.33
C ARG A 125 9.59 -8.07 -12.59
N GLU A 126 8.77 -7.10 -12.20
CA GLU A 126 9.03 -5.69 -12.46
C GLU A 126 8.81 -4.85 -11.21
N ILE A 127 9.73 -3.92 -10.96
CA ILE A 127 9.56 -2.89 -9.93
C ILE A 127 9.53 -1.53 -10.59
N GLN A 128 8.57 -0.70 -10.18
CA GLN A 128 8.42 0.68 -10.59
C GLN A 128 8.56 1.61 -9.39
N THR A 129 9.44 2.62 -9.50
CA THR A 129 9.58 3.71 -8.53
C THR A 129 9.45 5.06 -9.21
N ASP A 130 9.41 6.11 -8.42
CA ASP A 130 9.73 7.45 -8.90
C ASP A 130 11.25 7.62 -9.11
N ASN A 131 11.71 8.87 -9.34
CA ASN A 131 13.12 9.18 -9.55
C ASN A 131 13.80 9.66 -8.25
N GLY A 132 13.34 9.21 -7.09
CA GLY A 132 13.97 9.54 -5.82
C GLY A 132 15.42 9.07 -5.75
N THR A 133 16.29 9.87 -5.12
CA THR A 133 17.73 9.58 -4.99
C THR A 133 18.01 8.35 -4.14
N GLU A 134 17.06 7.92 -3.34
CA GLU A 134 17.07 6.66 -2.59
C GLU A 134 17.00 5.43 -3.49
N PHE A 135 16.41 5.56 -4.69
CA PHE A 135 16.26 4.46 -5.64
C PHE A 135 17.27 4.52 -6.77
N THR A 136 17.61 5.71 -7.27
CA THR A 136 18.43 5.86 -8.49
C THR A 136 19.35 7.07 -8.44
N ASN A 137 20.53 6.91 -9.04
CA ASN A 137 21.50 7.99 -9.22
C ASN A 137 21.25 8.81 -10.51
N ALA A 138 20.25 8.48 -11.30
CA ALA A 138 20.05 9.04 -12.63
C ALA A 138 19.83 10.57 -12.68
N LEU A 139 19.41 11.18 -11.58
CA LEU A 139 19.27 12.65 -11.49
C LEU A 139 20.45 13.32 -10.77
N LEU A 140 21.37 12.53 -10.19
CA LEU A 140 22.60 13.05 -9.60
C LEU A 140 23.57 13.29 -10.74
N GLN A 141 23.95 14.53 -10.99
CA GLN A 141 24.90 15.07 -11.97
C GLN A 141 25.38 14.13 -13.11
N LYS A 142 25.60 14.68 -14.30
CA LYS A 142 26.04 14.01 -15.55
C LYS A 142 27.26 13.10 -15.48
N SER A 143 27.92 13.00 -14.33
CA SER A 143 29.16 12.23 -14.11
C SER A 143 28.98 10.93 -13.33
N CYS A 144 27.77 10.62 -12.83
CA CYS A 144 27.56 9.39 -12.05
C CYS A 144 27.09 8.24 -12.99
N GLU A 145 28.06 7.58 -13.63
CA GLU A 145 27.82 6.39 -14.46
C GLU A 145 27.44 5.14 -13.63
N HIS A 146 27.54 5.23 -12.30
CA HIS A 146 27.34 4.08 -11.43
C HIS A 146 25.88 3.96 -11.01
N LYS A 147 25.36 2.74 -11.17
CA LYS A 147 24.04 2.35 -10.62
C LYS A 147 24.01 2.51 -9.10
N SER A 148 22.85 2.84 -8.56
CA SER A 148 22.62 2.82 -7.12
C SER A 148 22.72 1.40 -6.56
N LEU A 149 22.85 1.26 -5.24
CA LEU A 149 22.84 -0.05 -4.58
C LEU A 149 21.50 -0.78 -4.84
N PHE A 150 20.41 -0.04 -4.86
CA PHE A 150 19.08 -0.56 -5.19
C PHE A 150 19.01 -1.11 -6.63
N GLU A 151 19.54 -0.37 -7.62
CA GLU A 151 19.58 -0.79 -9.03
C GLU A 151 20.46 -2.03 -9.23
N ASN A 152 21.62 -2.10 -8.58
CA ASN A 152 22.49 -3.27 -8.62
C ASN A 152 21.81 -4.53 -8.05
N LEU A 153 21.06 -4.39 -6.97
CA LEU A 153 20.30 -5.52 -6.41
C LEU A 153 19.15 -5.96 -7.31
N LEU A 154 18.47 -5.06 -8.00
CA LEU A 154 17.45 -5.41 -8.98
C LEU A 154 18.03 -6.26 -10.12
N ASP A 155 19.21 -5.86 -10.63
CA ASP A 155 19.92 -6.65 -11.65
C ASP A 155 20.28 -8.04 -11.12
N ASN A 156 20.81 -8.14 -9.90
CA ASN A 156 21.19 -9.42 -9.28
C ASN A 156 19.98 -10.36 -9.07
N TYR A 157 18.80 -9.81 -8.80
CA TYR A 157 17.56 -10.58 -8.71
C TYR A 157 16.88 -10.84 -10.06
N GLY A 158 17.40 -10.28 -11.16
CA GLY A 158 16.77 -10.36 -12.49
C GLY A 158 15.43 -9.61 -12.57
N ILE A 159 15.22 -8.59 -11.73
CA ILE A 159 14.01 -7.81 -11.69
C ILE A 159 14.13 -6.60 -12.63
N ILE A 160 13.16 -6.46 -13.54
CA ILE A 160 13.11 -5.34 -14.49
C ILE A 160 12.77 -4.05 -13.74
N TYR A 161 13.59 -3.01 -13.92
CA TYR A 161 13.40 -1.73 -13.27
C TYR A 161 12.73 -0.70 -14.18
N HIS A 162 11.64 -0.12 -13.70
CA HIS A 162 10.94 0.98 -14.36
C HIS A 162 10.95 2.24 -13.50
N ARG A 163 11.47 3.32 -14.05
CA ARG A 163 11.35 4.66 -13.47
C ARG A 163 10.19 5.40 -14.13
N ILE A 164 9.33 6.02 -13.34
CA ILE A 164 8.29 6.88 -13.92
C ILE A 164 8.93 8.10 -14.58
N ARG A 165 8.32 8.58 -15.66
CA ARG A 165 8.76 9.81 -16.31
C ARG A 165 8.57 11.00 -15.37
N VAL A 166 9.54 11.93 -15.38
CA VAL A 166 9.43 13.18 -14.62
C VAL A 166 8.10 13.88 -14.97
N ALA A 167 7.44 14.46 -13.98
CA ALA A 167 6.15 15.13 -14.10
C ALA A 167 4.95 14.25 -14.54
N THR A 168 5.02 12.92 -14.35
CA THR A 168 3.87 12.01 -14.57
C THR A 168 3.43 11.26 -13.31
N PRO A 169 2.92 11.95 -12.27
CA PRO A 169 2.59 11.35 -10.97
C PRO A 169 1.52 10.26 -11.05
N ARG A 170 0.72 10.24 -12.13
CA ARG A 170 -0.33 9.22 -12.32
C ARG A 170 0.19 7.79 -12.37
N HIS A 171 1.46 7.58 -12.69
CA HIS A 171 2.04 6.24 -12.84
C HIS A 171 2.26 5.55 -11.49
N ASN A 172 2.50 6.29 -10.39
CA ASN A 172 2.68 5.74 -9.04
C ASN A 172 1.38 5.80 -8.18
N GLY A 173 0.25 6.05 -8.82
CA GLY A 173 -1.03 6.32 -8.15
C GLY A 173 -1.58 5.19 -7.26
N LYS A 174 -1.10 3.94 -7.41
CA LYS A 174 -1.55 2.82 -6.56
C LYS A 174 -0.87 2.88 -5.19
N VAL A 175 0.44 3.10 -5.15
CA VAL A 175 1.17 3.25 -3.90
C VAL A 175 0.82 4.56 -3.19
N GLU A 176 0.65 5.68 -3.92
CA GLU A 176 0.18 6.94 -3.35
C GLU A 176 -1.21 6.80 -2.70
N ARG A 177 -2.13 6.07 -3.37
CA ARG A 177 -3.44 5.78 -2.79
C ARG A 177 -3.31 4.92 -1.54
N GLN A 178 -2.37 3.97 -1.53
CA GLN A 178 -2.10 3.13 -0.37
C GLN A 178 -1.58 3.97 0.80
N HIS A 179 -0.70 4.94 0.56
CA HIS A 179 -0.23 5.88 1.58
C HIS A 179 -1.36 6.65 2.25
N ARG A 180 -2.37 7.10 1.48
CA ARG A 180 -3.57 7.76 2.03
C ARG A 180 -4.42 6.81 2.89
N ILE A 181 -4.52 5.54 2.49
CA ILE A 181 -5.20 4.51 3.28
C ILE A 181 -4.44 4.25 4.58
N ASP A 182 -3.12 4.15 4.52
CA ASP A 182 -2.27 3.92 5.69
C ASP A 182 -2.34 5.09 6.67
N GLU A 183 -2.43 6.33 6.17
CA GLU A 183 -2.66 7.51 6.98
C GLU A 183 -3.94 7.38 7.82
N ALA A 184 -5.05 7.06 7.17
CA ALA A 184 -6.36 6.97 7.82
C ALA A 184 -6.49 5.74 8.73
N ARG A 185 -5.97 4.58 8.31
CA ARG A 185 -6.20 3.30 8.98
C ARG A 185 -5.18 2.95 10.05
N PHE A 186 -3.96 3.45 9.89
CA PHE A 186 -2.83 3.12 10.74
C PHE A 186 -2.32 4.34 11.49
N TYR A 187 -1.73 5.35 10.82
CA TYR A 187 -1.03 6.44 11.48
C TYR A 187 -1.92 7.30 12.38
N LYS A 188 -3.13 7.62 11.98
CA LYS A 188 -4.08 8.38 12.83
C LYS A 188 -4.49 7.66 14.13
N LYS A 189 -4.19 6.37 14.24
CA LYS A 189 -4.63 5.51 15.36
C LYS A 189 -3.48 4.93 16.17
N MET A 190 -2.22 5.19 15.76
CA MET A 190 -1.03 4.68 16.42
C MET A 190 -0.29 5.76 17.19
N ARG A 191 0.51 5.32 18.15
CA ARG A 191 1.58 6.07 18.78
C ARG A 191 2.84 5.24 18.73
N MET A 192 3.97 5.87 18.44
CA MET A 192 5.25 5.24 18.23
C MET A 192 6.30 5.85 19.16
N TYR A 193 6.93 5.03 19.97
CA TYR A 193 7.92 5.43 20.96
C TYR A 193 9.37 5.22 20.48
N SER A 194 9.56 4.25 19.57
CA SER A 194 10.85 3.96 18.96
C SER A 194 10.66 3.39 17.55
N LEU A 195 11.74 3.29 16.77
CA LEU A 195 11.70 2.63 15.45
C LEU A 195 11.25 1.17 15.56
N GLU A 196 11.75 0.46 16.57
CA GLU A 196 11.41 -0.95 16.78
C GLU A 196 9.93 -1.13 17.13
N ASP A 197 9.38 -0.27 17.99
CA ASP A 197 7.96 -0.26 18.29
C ASP A 197 7.12 0.02 17.02
N GLY A 198 7.52 1.01 16.22
CA GLY A 198 6.90 1.32 14.95
C GLY A 198 6.94 0.13 13.98
N ARG A 199 8.07 -0.55 13.85
CA ARG A 199 8.23 -1.76 13.04
C ARG A 199 7.30 -2.89 13.47
N LYS A 200 7.22 -3.18 14.77
CA LYS A 200 6.30 -4.21 15.32
C LYS A 200 4.83 -3.90 15.05
N GLN A 201 4.43 -2.63 15.19
CA GLN A 201 3.07 -2.19 14.89
C GLN A 201 2.77 -2.31 13.39
N LEU A 202 3.72 -1.91 12.53
CA LEU A 202 3.60 -1.95 11.08
C LEU A 202 3.54 -3.38 10.55
N GLU A 203 4.28 -4.30 11.12
CA GLU A 203 4.24 -5.73 10.78
C GLU A 203 2.85 -6.32 11.04
N ARG A 204 2.25 -6.07 12.20
CA ARG A 204 0.87 -6.47 12.50
C ARG A 204 -0.14 -5.84 11.54
N TYR A 205 0.13 -4.59 11.13
CA TYR A 205 -0.71 -3.91 10.16
C TYR A 205 -0.58 -4.52 8.76
N ASN A 206 0.61 -4.92 8.32
CA ASN A 206 0.84 -5.61 7.04
C ASN A 206 -0.04 -6.86 6.93
N LEU A 207 -0.01 -7.73 7.94
CA LEU A 207 -0.84 -8.94 7.97
C LEU A 207 -2.33 -8.59 7.82
N ARG A 208 -2.82 -7.70 8.69
CA ARG A 208 -4.24 -7.34 8.71
C ARG A 208 -4.70 -6.58 7.47
N SER A 209 -3.86 -5.72 6.88
CA SER A 209 -4.25 -4.85 5.78
C SER A 209 -4.52 -5.61 4.48
N ASN A 210 -3.84 -6.73 4.29
CA ASN A 210 -4.01 -7.58 3.11
C ASN A 210 -5.26 -8.48 3.20
N ASP A 211 -5.92 -8.55 4.37
CA ASP A 211 -7.22 -9.20 4.57
C ASP A 211 -8.41 -8.24 4.43
N ILE A 212 -8.15 -6.94 4.19
CA ILE A 212 -9.24 -5.97 4.08
C ILE A 212 -9.70 -5.89 2.63
N PRO A 213 -11.00 -6.12 2.34
CA PRO A 213 -11.55 -6.01 1.01
C PRO A 213 -11.33 -4.64 0.37
N LYS A 214 -11.08 -4.62 -0.94
CA LYS A 214 -10.89 -3.40 -1.72
C LYS A 214 -11.93 -3.31 -2.85
N THR A 215 -12.50 -2.14 -3.05
CA THR A 215 -13.50 -1.92 -4.11
C THR A 215 -12.96 -2.22 -5.51
N CYS A 216 -11.67 -1.93 -5.76
CA CYS A 216 -11.02 -2.20 -7.04
C CYS A 216 -10.76 -3.70 -7.30
N LEU A 217 -10.95 -4.55 -6.31
CA LEU A 217 -10.88 -6.01 -6.38
C LEU A 217 -12.28 -6.66 -6.26
N ASN A 218 -13.32 -5.95 -6.67
CA ASN A 218 -14.72 -6.42 -6.54
C ASN A 218 -15.07 -6.83 -5.10
N TYR A 219 -14.62 -6.04 -4.12
CA TYR A 219 -14.83 -6.26 -2.68
C TYR A 219 -14.16 -7.52 -2.11
N ARG A 220 -13.15 -8.02 -2.81
CA ARG A 220 -12.26 -9.07 -2.29
C ARG A 220 -11.02 -8.45 -1.63
N SER A 221 -10.43 -9.18 -0.71
CA SER A 221 -9.15 -8.79 -0.12
C SER A 221 -7.97 -9.14 -1.04
N PRO A 222 -6.81 -8.48 -0.89
CA PRO A 222 -5.58 -8.87 -1.59
C PRO A 222 -5.23 -10.34 -1.42
N ASN A 223 -5.36 -10.89 -0.20
CA ASN A 223 -5.06 -12.29 0.08
C ASN A 223 -6.05 -13.25 -0.60
N GLU A 224 -7.35 -12.93 -0.62
CA GLU A 224 -8.37 -13.73 -1.35
C GLU A 224 -8.09 -13.77 -2.85
N VAL A 225 -7.66 -12.64 -3.46
CA VAL A 225 -7.30 -12.60 -4.89
C VAL A 225 -6.02 -13.37 -5.16
N LEU A 226 -5.02 -13.25 -4.28
CA LEU A 226 -3.76 -13.96 -4.41
C LEU A 226 -3.95 -15.48 -4.34
N GLN A 227 -4.80 -15.96 -3.43
CA GLN A 227 -5.09 -17.39 -3.29
C GLN A 227 -5.65 -18.01 -4.57
N ASP A 228 -6.50 -17.28 -5.33
CA ASP A 228 -7.01 -17.78 -6.61
C ASP A 228 -5.87 -18.03 -7.62
N TYR A 229 -4.90 -17.12 -7.69
CA TYR A 229 -3.75 -17.30 -8.58
C TYR A 229 -2.86 -18.45 -8.16
N LEU A 230 -2.64 -18.63 -6.86
CA LEU A 230 -1.82 -19.74 -6.34
C LEU A 230 -2.49 -21.10 -6.50
N ALA A 231 -3.83 -21.15 -6.55
CA ALA A 231 -4.57 -22.38 -6.78
C ALA A 231 -4.56 -22.87 -8.24
N ILE A 232 -4.16 -22.00 -9.19
CA ILE A 232 -4.11 -22.31 -10.63
C ILE A 232 -2.69 -22.72 -11.07
N MET A 233 -1.67 -22.43 -10.26
CA MET A 233 -0.28 -22.79 -10.49
C MET A 233 0.04 -24.19 -9.94
#